data_34dc92f1ae38e57e631e3679f474c5fe
#
_entry.id   34dc92f1ae38e57e631e3679f474c5fe
#
_cell.length_a   1.000
_cell.length_b   1.000
_cell.length_c   1.000
_cell.angle_alpha   90.00
_cell.angle_beta   90.00
_cell.angle_gamma   90.00
#
_symmetry.space_group_name_H-M   'P 1'
#
loop_
_entity.id
_entity.type
_entity.pdbx_description
1 polymer ?
#
loop_
_entity_poly.entity_id
_entity_poly.type
_entity_poly.pdbx_seq_one_letter_code
_entity_poly.pdbx_strand_id
1 'polypeptide(L)'
;VFDLVVVVLGIVLLVVVASAFVLLRMPPERLETTVDEVRAVEVRLAAGRVEIGEYDRRDARIELTAKRRPGRARPTLTRSGEVLRLDGKASDAVAKLKLPRGTKVRAEVRTGEITLWGAAGDLLLVTESGGITGRELTGSRISARSQSGDVNLHFDGPPDNLSAVSDDGMVTLVLPEADYGIEVETGNPQLAGVELPSVPGSGRRVLARSLAGRVRIRAASPQGPVRI
;
A
#
# COMPACT_ATOMS: atom_id res chain seq x y z
N VAL A 1 56.73 17.77 13.46
CA VAL A 1 55.63 17.11 14.18
C VAL A 1 54.28 17.67 13.69
N PHE A 2 54.16 19.00 13.47
CA PHE A 2 52.91 19.61 13.03
C PHE A 2 52.47 19.16 11.62
N ASP A 3 53.45 19.07 10.68
CA ASP A 3 53.18 18.65 9.29
C ASP A 3 52.67 17.19 9.21
N LEU A 4 53.18 16.30 10.05
CA LEU A 4 52.77 14.90 10.07
C LEU A 4 51.31 14.73 10.55
N VAL A 5 50.89 15.52 11.55
CA VAL A 5 49.53 15.49 12.07
C VAL A 5 48.55 16.02 11.01
N VAL A 6 48.87 17.07 10.28
CA VAL A 6 48.04 17.62 9.21
C VAL A 6 47.88 16.63 8.05
N VAL A 7 48.96 15.96 7.66
CA VAL A 7 48.93 14.91 6.61
C VAL A 7 48.08 13.71 7.04
N VAL A 8 48.22 13.23 8.26
CA VAL A 8 47.42 12.09 8.78
C VAL A 8 45.93 12.46 8.88
N LEU A 9 45.60 13.68 9.35
CA LEU A 9 44.22 14.15 9.40
C LEU A 9 43.61 14.27 7.98
N GLY A 10 44.36 14.75 7.03
CA GLY A 10 43.93 14.84 5.61
C GLY A 10 43.64 13.47 5.00
N ILE A 11 44.52 12.49 5.27
CA ILE A 11 44.29 11.10 4.78
C ILE A 11 43.05 10.47 5.44
N VAL A 12 42.88 10.62 6.74
CA VAL A 12 41.72 10.10 7.47
C VAL A 12 40.41 10.74 6.93
N LEU A 13 40.43 12.06 6.72
CA LEU A 13 39.25 12.75 6.15
C LEU A 13 38.97 12.26 4.72
N LEU A 14 39.99 12.07 3.88
CA LEU A 14 39.83 11.58 2.51
C LEU A 14 39.27 10.14 2.48
N VAL A 15 39.73 9.28 3.39
CA VAL A 15 39.24 7.90 3.52
C VAL A 15 37.79 7.91 4.00
N VAL A 16 37.43 8.76 4.95
CA VAL A 16 36.04 8.88 5.44
C VAL A 16 35.12 9.38 4.34
N VAL A 17 35.55 10.42 3.60
CA VAL A 17 34.77 10.97 2.47
C VAL A 17 34.64 9.97 1.33
N ALA A 18 35.71 9.26 0.98
CA ALA A 18 35.70 8.22 -0.05
C ALA A 18 34.78 7.04 0.36
N SER A 19 34.87 6.62 1.63
CA SER A 19 34.00 5.56 2.16
C SER A 19 32.53 5.97 2.18
N ALA A 20 32.21 7.21 2.57
CA ALA A 20 30.87 7.77 2.51
C ALA A 20 30.35 7.85 1.07
N PHE A 21 31.22 8.24 0.11
CA PHE A 21 30.87 8.34 -1.29
C PHE A 21 30.61 6.97 -1.94
N VAL A 22 31.36 5.95 -1.57
CA VAL A 22 31.15 4.56 -2.02
C VAL A 22 29.84 4.00 -1.42
N LEU A 23 29.56 4.26 -0.14
CA LEU A 23 28.30 3.87 0.52
C LEU A 23 27.07 4.54 -0.09
N LEU A 24 27.18 5.80 -0.51
CA LEU A 24 26.12 6.55 -1.20
C LEU A 24 25.87 6.07 -2.64
N ARG A 25 26.85 5.42 -3.27
CA ARG A 25 26.78 4.89 -4.64
C ARG A 25 26.52 3.40 -4.73
N MET A 26 26.30 2.70 -3.61
CA MET A 26 25.93 1.29 -3.68
C MET A 26 24.59 1.14 -4.44
N PRO A 27 24.55 0.39 -5.54
CA PRO A 27 23.32 0.18 -6.28
C PRO A 27 22.30 -0.49 -5.36
N PRO A 28 20.99 -0.15 -5.51
CA PRO A 28 19.95 -0.81 -4.76
C PRO A 28 19.96 -2.32 -5.06
N GLU A 29 19.72 -3.12 -4.06
CA GLU A 29 19.56 -4.56 -4.24
C GLU A 29 18.18 -4.81 -4.87
N ARG A 30 18.17 -5.43 -6.05
CA ARG A 30 16.96 -5.80 -6.75
C ARG A 30 16.81 -7.32 -6.73
N LEU A 31 15.70 -7.76 -6.19
CA LEU A 31 15.28 -9.16 -6.23
C LEU A 31 14.05 -9.26 -7.13
N GLU A 32 14.12 -10.12 -8.13
CA GLU A 32 12.98 -10.45 -8.97
C GLU A 32 12.73 -11.95 -8.86
N THR A 33 11.49 -12.32 -8.54
CA THR A 33 11.09 -13.72 -8.35
C THR A 33 9.71 -13.94 -8.93
N THR A 34 9.55 -15.08 -9.61
CA THR A 34 8.24 -15.55 -10.09
C THR A 34 7.86 -16.80 -9.30
N VAL A 35 6.62 -16.86 -8.84
CA VAL A 35 6.09 -17.95 -8.02
C VAL A 35 4.73 -18.36 -8.55
N ASP A 36 4.54 -19.65 -8.82
CA ASP A 36 3.27 -20.19 -9.28
C ASP A 36 2.35 -20.54 -8.10
N GLU A 37 1.04 -20.65 -8.37
CA GLU A 37 0.02 -21.10 -7.41
C GLU A 37 -0.01 -20.29 -6.10
N VAL A 38 -0.03 -18.96 -6.22
CA VAL A 38 -0.16 -18.05 -5.09
C VAL A 38 -1.63 -17.67 -4.91
N ARG A 39 -2.21 -17.96 -3.73
CA ARG A 39 -3.58 -17.56 -3.36
C ARG A 39 -3.64 -16.46 -2.33
N ALA A 40 -2.57 -16.28 -1.56
CA ALA A 40 -2.50 -15.21 -0.59
C ALA A 40 -1.10 -14.61 -0.52
N VAL A 41 -1.06 -13.31 -0.29
CA VAL A 41 0.20 -12.56 -0.12
C VAL A 41 0.13 -11.73 1.15
N GLU A 42 1.16 -11.87 1.98
CA GLU A 42 1.37 -11.04 3.16
C GLU A 42 2.62 -10.19 2.98
N VAL A 43 2.47 -8.87 3.05
CA VAL A 43 3.58 -7.91 2.96
C VAL A 43 3.69 -7.14 4.25
N ARG A 44 4.87 -7.09 4.84
CA ARG A 44 5.17 -6.29 6.04
C ARG A 44 6.43 -5.48 5.81
N LEU A 45 6.30 -4.16 5.73
CA LEU A 45 7.42 -3.25 5.57
C LEU A 45 7.45 -2.22 6.70
N ALA A 46 8.67 -1.90 7.18
CA ALA A 46 8.84 -0.79 8.12
C ALA A 46 8.72 0.56 7.41
N ALA A 47 9.27 0.66 6.22
CA ALA A 47 9.20 1.88 5.41
C ALA A 47 9.25 1.54 3.92
N GLY A 48 8.60 2.37 3.10
CA GLY A 48 8.67 2.25 1.66
C GLY A 48 7.34 2.28 0.95
N ARG A 49 7.28 1.66 -0.23
CA ARG A 49 6.08 1.63 -1.07
C ARG A 49 5.75 0.19 -1.46
N VAL A 50 4.47 -0.12 -1.40
CA VAL A 50 3.92 -1.39 -1.89
C VAL A 50 2.99 -1.09 -3.06
N GLU A 51 3.32 -1.60 -4.22
CA GLU A 51 2.52 -1.50 -5.44
C GLU A 51 2.00 -2.90 -5.79
N ILE A 52 0.69 -3.08 -5.84
CA ILE A 52 0.05 -4.36 -6.09
C ILE A 52 -0.88 -4.21 -7.29
N GLY A 53 -0.67 -5.04 -8.31
CA GLY A 53 -1.58 -5.15 -9.45
C GLY A 53 -2.04 -6.59 -9.60
N GLU A 54 -3.36 -6.80 -9.80
CA GLU A 54 -3.88 -8.10 -10.19
C GLU A 54 -4.06 -8.18 -11.70
N TYR A 55 -3.70 -9.32 -12.26
CA TYR A 55 -3.72 -9.57 -13.70
C TYR A 55 -4.28 -10.96 -13.97
N ASP A 56 -4.77 -11.17 -15.17
CA ASP A 56 -5.22 -12.49 -15.63
C ASP A 56 -4.01 -13.39 -15.93
N ARG A 57 -3.36 -13.85 -14.87
CA ARG A 57 -2.17 -14.70 -14.89
C ARG A 57 -2.30 -15.78 -13.82
N ARG A 58 -1.51 -16.85 -13.94
CA ARG A 58 -1.43 -17.92 -12.94
C ARG A 58 -0.25 -17.76 -11.98
N ASP A 59 0.77 -17.02 -12.42
CA ASP A 59 2.01 -16.77 -11.69
C ASP A 59 1.97 -15.40 -10.97
N ALA A 60 2.57 -15.34 -9.80
CA ALA A 60 2.86 -14.11 -9.09
C ALA A 60 4.29 -13.67 -9.39
N ARG A 61 4.47 -12.41 -9.80
CA ARG A 61 5.80 -11.81 -9.99
C ARG A 61 6.04 -10.76 -8.94
N ILE A 62 7.15 -10.88 -8.26
CA ILE A 62 7.55 -9.97 -7.19
C ILE A 62 8.87 -9.30 -7.59
N GLU A 63 8.84 -7.97 -7.66
CA GLU A 63 10.04 -7.15 -7.78
C GLU A 63 10.24 -6.40 -6.46
N LEU A 64 11.35 -6.66 -5.81
CA LEU A 64 11.72 -6.00 -4.58
C LEU A 64 12.99 -5.19 -4.81
N THR A 65 12.92 -3.90 -4.55
CA THR A 65 14.06 -2.99 -4.59
C THR A 65 14.29 -2.44 -3.20
N ALA A 66 15.42 -2.73 -2.59
CA ALA A 66 15.75 -2.26 -1.26
C ALA A 66 17.06 -1.45 -1.27
N LYS A 67 17.09 -0.33 -0.55
CA LYS A 67 18.32 0.43 -0.33
C LYS A 67 19.22 -0.32 0.64
N ARG A 68 20.46 -0.59 0.23
CA ARG A 68 21.46 -1.17 1.12
C ARG A 68 21.82 -0.19 2.22
N ARG A 69 21.60 -0.59 3.46
CA ARG A 69 22.05 0.17 4.64
C ARG A 69 22.85 -0.77 5.55
N PRO A 70 24.10 -0.43 5.90
CA PRO A 70 24.89 -1.24 6.85
C PRO A 70 24.13 -1.42 8.18
N GLY A 71 24.13 -2.63 8.72
CA GLY A 71 23.52 -2.97 10.00
C GLY A 71 22.00 -3.13 9.99
N ARG A 72 21.33 -3.03 8.82
CA ARG A 72 19.89 -3.31 8.72
C ARG A 72 19.62 -4.67 8.07
N ALA A 73 18.63 -5.39 8.60
CA ALA A 73 18.19 -6.66 8.05
C ALA A 73 17.63 -6.46 6.63
N ARG A 74 17.90 -7.44 5.77
CA ARG A 74 17.36 -7.46 4.40
C ARG A 74 15.90 -7.89 4.41
N PRO A 75 15.09 -7.42 3.45
CA PRO A 75 13.78 -8.00 3.24
C PRO A 75 13.91 -9.47 2.86
N THR A 76 13.06 -10.29 3.43
CA THR A 76 13.03 -11.74 3.17
C THR A 76 11.71 -12.10 2.50
N LEU A 77 11.81 -12.93 1.46
CA LEU A 77 10.66 -13.51 0.79
C LEU A 77 10.61 -15.00 1.16
N THR A 78 9.51 -15.42 1.76
CA THR A 78 9.29 -16.83 2.16
C THR A 78 7.98 -17.33 1.58
N ARG A 79 7.95 -18.62 1.21
CA ARG A 79 6.74 -19.29 0.75
C ARG A 79 6.34 -20.37 1.74
N SER A 80 5.05 -20.41 2.07
CA SER A 80 4.46 -21.48 2.88
C SER A 80 3.18 -21.96 2.20
N GLY A 81 3.28 -23.07 1.46
CA GLY A 81 2.21 -23.55 0.60
C GLY A 81 1.83 -22.52 -0.49
N GLU A 82 0.58 -22.08 -0.50
CA GLU A 82 0.03 -21.09 -1.43
C GLU A 82 0.15 -19.64 -0.90
N VAL A 83 0.76 -19.43 0.27
CA VAL A 83 0.96 -18.14 0.91
C VAL A 83 2.38 -17.65 0.71
N LEU A 84 2.51 -16.45 0.16
CA LEU A 84 3.77 -15.76 -0.02
C LEU A 84 3.91 -14.65 1.03
N ARG A 85 5.02 -14.62 1.76
CA ARG A 85 5.30 -13.63 2.79
C ARG A 85 6.53 -12.83 2.45
N LEU A 86 6.36 -11.51 2.38
CA LEU A 86 7.43 -10.54 2.26
C LEU A 86 7.59 -9.79 3.59
N ASP A 87 8.69 -10.00 4.28
CA ASP A 87 9.03 -9.35 5.54
C ASP A 87 10.24 -8.42 5.38
N GLY A 88 10.03 -7.13 5.57
CA GLY A 88 11.05 -6.07 5.43
C GLY A 88 11.03 -5.10 6.62
N LYS A 89 11.04 -5.63 7.85
CA LYS A 89 10.89 -4.84 9.09
C LYS A 89 11.95 -3.75 9.32
N ALA A 90 13.02 -3.74 8.57
CA ALA A 90 14.16 -2.85 8.85
C ALA A 90 14.64 -2.00 7.68
N SER A 91 13.99 -2.03 6.52
CA SER A 91 14.53 -1.38 5.31
C SER A 91 13.51 -0.51 4.59
N ASP A 92 13.99 0.56 3.96
CA ASP A 92 13.24 1.27 2.93
C ASP A 92 13.22 0.39 1.68
N ALA A 93 12.06 -0.13 1.33
CA ALA A 93 11.90 -1.01 0.19
C ALA A 93 10.73 -0.58 -0.70
N VAL A 94 10.89 -0.78 -1.99
CA VAL A 94 9.80 -0.71 -2.96
C VAL A 94 9.49 -2.13 -3.38
N ALA A 95 8.29 -2.59 -3.06
CA ALA A 95 7.79 -3.90 -3.42
C ALA A 95 6.72 -3.74 -4.50
N LYS A 96 6.98 -4.30 -5.70
CA LYS A 96 6.01 -4.36 -6.80
C LYS A 96 5.57 -5.80 -6.96
N LEU A 97 4.27 -6.02 -6.81
CA LEU A 97 3.67 -7.33 -6.87
C LEU A 97 2.67 -7.38 -8.02
N LYS A 98 2.89 -8.29 -8.96
CA LYS A 98 1.94 -8.63 -10.00
C LYS A 98 1.34 -9.99 -9.64
N LEU A 99 0.07 -10.01 -9.27
CA LEU A 99 -0.58 -11.17 -8.67
C LEU A 99 -1.65 -11.75 -9.59
N PRO A 100 -1.96 -13.04 -9.46
CA PRO A 100 -3.14 -13.64 -10.06
C PRO A 100 -4.43 -12.97 -9.56
N ARG A 101 -5.45 -12.88 -10.40
CA ARG A 101 -6.74 -12.31 -10.05
C ARG A 101 -7.40 -13.07 -8.89
N GLY A 102 -7.95 -12.35 -7.94
CA GLY A 102 -8.61 -12.91 -6.75
C GLY A 102 -7.65 -13.33 -5.63
N THR A 103 -6.39 -12.94 -5.71
CA THR A 103 -5.41 -13.20 -4.64
C THR A 103 -5.79 -12.41 -3.38
N LYS A 104 -5.79 -13.09 -2.23
CA LYS A 104 -5.98 -12.42 -0.92
C LYS A 104 -4.72 -11.65 -0.58
N VAL A 105 -4.88 -10.37 -0.22
CA VAL A 105 -3.74 -9.50 0.09
C VAL A 105 -3.85 -8.96 1.51
N ARG A 106 -2.80 -9.14 2.28
CA ARG A 106 -2.56 -8.44 3.54
C ARG A 106 -1.28 -7.62 3.42
N ALA A 107 -1.40 -6.30 3.41
CA ALA A 107 -0.26 -5.40 3.34
C ALA A 107 -0.23 -4.48 4.57
N GLU A 108 0.88 -4.52 5.30
CA GLU A 108 1.15 -3.69 6.46
C GLU A 108 2.42 -2.88 6.20
N VAL A 109 2.30 -1.55 6.15
CA VAL A 109 3.44 -0.64 5.94
C VAL A 109 3.42 0.38 7.07
N ARG A 110 4.48 0.45 7.88
CA ARG A 110 4.51 1.43 8.96
C ARG A 110 4.58 2.85 8.41
N THR A 111 5.56 3.12 7.56
CA THR A 111 5.74 4.44 6.95
C THR A 111 5.84 4.32 5.45
N GLY A 112 4.85 4.84 4.72
CA GLY A 112 4.87 4.80 3.26
C GLY A 112 3.51 4.54 2.64
N GLU A 113 3.50 4.22 1.36
CA GLU A 113 2.30 4.16 0.54
C GLU A 113 1.95 2.72 0.15
N ILE A 114 0.66 2.42 0.12
CA ILE A 114 0.10 1.20 -0.47
C ILE A 114 -0.75 1.60 -1.67
N THR A 115 -0.41 1.08 -2.83
CA THR A 115 -1.15 1.34 -4.06
C THR A 115 -1.59 0.03 -4.72
N LEU A 116 -2.86 -0.05 -5.14
CA LEU A 116 -3.44 -1.25 -5.75
C LEU A 116 -4.15 -0.92 -7.05
N TRP A 117 -4.12 -1.87 -8.00
CA TRP A 117 -4.87 -1.84 -9.26
C TRP A 117 -5.52 -3.19 -9.55
N GLY A 118 -6.78 -3.14 -9.99
CA GLY A 118 -7.50 -4.31 -10.50
C GLY A 118 -7.74 -5.41 -9.48
N ALA A 119 -7.65 -5.10 -8.18
CA ALA A 119 -7.73 -6.12 -7.13
C ALA A 119 -9.16 -6.64 -6.94
N ALA A 120 -9.31 -7.96 -7.06
CA ALA A 120 -10.57 -8.68 -6.96
C ALA A 120 -10.66 -9.58 -5.71
N GLY A 121 -9.53 -9.83 -5.03
CA GLY A 121 -9.47 -10.63 -3.81
C GLY A 121 -9.89 -9.87 -2.55
N ASP A 122 -9.84 -10.58 -1.42
CA ASP A 122 -10.02 -9.97 -0.10
C ASP A 122 -8.78 -9.12 0.25
N LEU A 123 -8.98 -7.89 0.70
CA LEU A 123 -7.90 -6.95 0.99
C LEU A 123 -7.90 -6.53 2.47
N LEU A 124 -6.73 -6.63 3.11
CA LEU A 124 -6.45 -6.03 4.40
C LEU A 124 -5.21 -5.14 4.30
N LEU A 125 -5.42 -3.84 4.33
CA LEU A 125 -4.41 -2.82 4.09
C LEU A 125 -4.25 -1.94 5.32
N VAL A 126 -3.05 -1.85 5.86
CA VAL A 126 -2.77 -1.07 7.07
C VAL A 126 -1.52 -0.24 6.89
N THR A 127 -1.61 1.05 7.22
CA THR A 127 -0.43 1.92 7.35
C THR A 127 -0.53 2.78 8.60
N GLU A 128 0.60 3.06 9.26
CA GLU A 128 0.64 4.02 10.36
C GLU A 128 0.80 5.44 9.81
N SER A 129 1.74 5.64 8.88
CA SER A 129 2.00 6.95 8.28
C SER A 129 2.17 6.82 6.78
N GLY A 130 1.15 7.27 6.05
CA GLY A 130 1.10 7.23 4.60
C GLY A 130 -0.26 6.87 4.04
N GLY A 131 -0.41 7.04 2.73
CA GLY A 131 -1.68 6.86 2.03
C GLY A 131 -1.93 5.44 1.57
N ILE A 132 -3.21 5.12 1.40
CA ILE A 132 -3.69 3.92 0.73
C ILE A 132 -4.49 4.35 -0.49
N THR A 133 -4.08 3.91 -1.67
CA THR A 133 -4.78 4.20 -2.91
C THR A 133 -5.13 2.90 -3.64
N GLY A 134 -6.40 2.71 -3.97
CA GLY A 134 -6.90 1.58 -4.75
C GLY A 134 -7.70 2.05 -5.94
N ARG A 135 -7.50 1.42 -7.10
CA ARG A 135 -8.24 1.70 -8.34
C ARG A 135 -8.71 0.40 -8.97
N GLU A 136 -9.85 0.47 -9.69
CA GLU A 136 -10.43 -0.67 -10.40
C GLU A 136 -10.68 -1.88 -9.47
N LEU A 137 -11.12 -1.58 -8.23
CA LEU A 137 -11.33 -2.62 -7.24
C LEU A 137 -12.67 -3.34 -7.48
N THR A 138 -12.63 -4.67 -7.42
CA THR A 138 -13.82 -5.52 -7.56
C THR A 138 -13.95 -6.54 -6.42
N GLY A 139 -13.08 -6.44 -5.42
CA GLY A 139 -13.08 -7.34 -4.26
C GLY A 139 -14.31 -7.16 -3.36
N SER A 140 -14.83 -8.27 -2.83
CA SER A 140 -16.01 -8.26 -1.97
C SER A 140 -15.73 -7.76 -0.56
N ARG A 141 -14.55 -8.06 0.02
CA ARG A 141 -14.20 -7.70 1.40
C ARG A 141 -12.93 -6.88 1.42
N ILE A 142 -13.04 -5.61 1.81
CA ILE A 142 -11.93 -4.69 1.81
C ILE A 142 -11.89 -3.94 3.13
N SER A 143 -10.74 -4.00 3.78
CA SER A 143 -10.42 -3.21 4.97
C SER A 143 -9.16 -2.42 4.71
N ALA A 144 -9.26 -1.10 4.73
CA ALA A 144 -8.15 -0.17 4.56
C ALA A 144 -8.10 0.77 5.76
N ARG A 145 -6.96 0.78 6.45
CA ARG A 145 -6.76 1.63 7.62
C ARG A 145 -5.44 2.38 7.51
N SER A 146 -5.50 3.70 7.66
CA SER A 146 -4.36 4.57 7.89
C SER A 146 -4.50 5.27 9.24
N GLN A 147 -3.41 5.47 9.97
CA GLN A 147 -3.43 6.36 11.13
C GLN A 147 -3.24 7.81 10.67
N SER A 148 -2.20 8.09 9.86
CA SER A 148 -1.94 9.42 9.31
C SER A 148 -1.71 9.34 7.82
N GLY A 149 -2.75 9.62 7.05
CA GLY A 149 -2.71 9.63 5.60
C GLY A 149 -4.06 9.30 4.97
N ASP A 150 -4.19 9.66 3.73
CA ASP A 150 -5.44 9.53 3.01
C ASP A 150 -5.73 8.09 2.59
N VAL A 151 -7.01 7.72 2.61
CA VAL A 151 -7.53 6.47 2.07
C VAL A 151 -8.41 6.78 0.88
N ASN A 152 -7.93 6.45 -0.33
CA ASN A 152 -8.61 6.72 -1.59
C ASN A 152 -8.89 5.41 -2.32
N LEU A 153 -10.15 4.99 -2.39
CA LEU A 153 -10.55 3.73 -3.02
C LEU A 153 -11.61 3.97 -4.10
N HIS A 154 -11.31 3.46 -5.29
CA HIS A 154 -12.19 3.51 -6.45
C HIS A 154 -12.56 2.08 -6.87
N PHE A 155 -13.86 1.83 -6.93
CA PHE A 155 -14.43 0.52 -7.19
C PHE A 155 -15.11 0.48 -8.57
N ASP A 156 -14.84 -0.60 -9.30
CA ASP A 156 -15.53 -0.94 -10.54
C ASP A 156 -16.64 -1.98 -10.29
N GLY A 157 -16.55 -2.72 -9.19
CA GLY A 157 -17.57 -3.65 -8.74
C GLY A 157 -18.06 -3.33 -7.32
N PRO A 158 -19.34 -3.56 -6.98
CA PRO A 158 -19.88 -3.26 -5.67
C PRO A 158 -19.27 -4.18 -4.60
N PRO A 159 -18.60 -3.64 -3.56
CA PRO A 159 -18.11 -4.43 -2.44
C PRO A 159 -19.26 -4.87 -1.53
N ASP A 160 -19.15 -6.08 -0.92
CA ASP A 160 -20.11 -6.56 0.07
C ASP A 160 -19.80 -6.02 1.47
N ASN A 161 -18.50 -5.88 1.79
CA ASN A 161 -18.07 -5.35 3.08
C ASN A 161 -16.83 -4.47 2.90
N LEU A 162 -17.01 -3.17 3.07
CA LEU A 162 -15.98 -2.17 2.95
C LEU A 162 -15.80 -1.43 4.27
N SER A 163 -14.58 -1.40 4.78
CA SER A 163 -14.18 -0.56 5.91
C SER A 163 -12.99 0.29 5.49
N ALA A 164 -13.17 1.60 5.43
CA ALA A 164 -12.13 2.57 5.11
C ALA A 164 -11.99 3.57 6.28
N VAL A 165 -10.85 3.53 6.95
CA VAL A 165 -10.61 4.29 8.18
C VAL A 165 -9.32 5.09 8.05
N SER A 166 -9.37 6.36 8.39
CA SER A 166 -8.20 7.19 8.67
C SER A 166 -8.40 7.96 9.98
N ASP A 167 -7.37 8.06 10.81
CA ASP A 167 -7.49 8.87 12.02
C ASP A 167 -7.29 10.38 11.66
N ASP A 168 -6.24 10.75 10.91
CA ASP A 168 -5.92 12.15 10.59
C ASP A 168 -6.11 12.54 9.11
N GLY A 169 -6.27 11.57 8.20
CA GLY A 169 -6.37 11.81 6.77
C GLY A 169 -7.80 11.84 6.24
N MET A 170 -7.91 12.15 4.96
CA MET A 170 -9.18 12.12 4.24
C MET A 170 -9.52 10.69 3.79
N VAL A 171 -10.80 10.32 3.87
CA VAL A 171 -11.33 9.09 3.28
C VAL A 171 -12.18 9.45 2.06
N THR A 172 -11.78 8.95 0.89
CA THR A 172 -12.52 9.12 -0.36
C THR A 172 -12.86 7.76 -0.94
N LEU A 173 -14.15 7.52 -1.12
CA LEU A 173 -14.68 6.31 -1.74
C LEU A 173 -15.44 6.68 -3.01
N VAL A 174 -15.15 5.99 -4.10
CA VAL A 174 -15.91 6.05 -5.34
C VAL A 174 -16.50 4.67 -5.57
N LEU A 175 -17.82 4.57 -5.50
CA LEU A 175 -18.54 3.29 -5.51
C LEU A 175 -19.50 3.24 -6.72
N PRO A 176 -19.63 2.07 -7.38
CA PRO A 176 -20.69 1.89 -8.38
C PRO A 176 -22.08 2.01 -7.74
N GLU A 177 -23.08 2.30 -8.55
CA GLU A 177 -24.47 2.34 -8.10
C GLU A 177 -24.92 0.95 -7.64
N ALA A 178 -25.30 0.84 -6.38
CA ALA A 178 -25.89 -0.35 -5.74
C ALA A 178 -26.49 0.06 -4.40
N ASP A 179 -27.26 -0.85 -3.80
CA ASP A 179 -27.80 -0.66 -2.46
C ASP A 179 -26.72 -0.93 -1.41
N TYR A 180 -26.41 0.09 -0.60
CA TYR A 180 -25.43 0.02 0.48
C TYR A 180 -26.04 0.48 1.80
N GLY A 181 -25.75 -0.23 2.88
CA GLY A 181 -25.86 0.30 4.24
C GLY A 181 -24.61 1.12 4.55
N ILE A 182 -24.70 2.44 4.42
CA ILE A 182 -23.58 3.36 4.58
C ILE A 182 -23.56 3.90 6.00
N GLU A 183 -22.44 3.73 6.68
CA GLU A 183 -22.14 4.31 7.98
C GLU A 183 -20.93 5.26 7.84
N VAL A 184 -21.12 6.51 8.28
CA VAL A 184 -20.06 7.52 8.23
C VAL A 184 -19.80 8.05 9.62
N GLU A 185 -18.55 7.96 10.05
CA GLU A 185 -18.09 8.51 11.32
C GLU A 185 -17.05 9.61 11.08
N THR A 186 -17.34 10.83 11.54
CA THR A 186 -16.39 11.95 11.48
C THR A 186 -16.41 12.73 12.78
N GLY A 187 -15.27 13.32 13.13
CA GLY A 187 -15.18 14.24 14.27
C GLY A 187 -15.96 15.55 14.06
N ASN A 188 -16.24 15.90 12.79
CA ASN A 188 -17.08 17.05 12.41
C ASN A 188 -18.05 16.65 11.29
N PRO A 189 -19.35 16.61 11.57
CA PRO A 189 -20.37 16.22 10.57
C PRO A 189 -20.36 17.05 9.28
N GLN A 190 -19.91 18.32 9.32
CA GLN A 190 -19.80 19.18 8.14
C GLN A 190 -18.72 18.73 7.16
N LEU A 191 -17.84 17.82 7.58
CA LEU A 191 -16.80 17.22 6.74
C LEU A 191 -17.25 15.93 6.04
N ALA A 192 -18.48 15.47 6.28
CA ALA A 192 -19.07 14.34 5.59
C ALA A 192 -19.79 14.78 4.29
N GLY A 193 -19.38 14.21 3.17
CA GLY A 193 -20.06 14.38 1.88
C GLY A 193 -20.43 13.03 1.30
N VAL A 194 -21.71 12.66 1.32
CA VAL A 194 -22.21 11.38 0.80
C VAL A 194 -23.18 11.65 -0.32
N GLU A 195 -22.85 11.22 -1.52
CA GLU A 195 -23.68 11.38 -2.73
C GLU A 195 -24.59 10.16 -2.99
N LEU A 196 -24.28 9.00 -2.38
CA LEU A 196 -25.06 7.78 -2.51
C LEU A 196 -26.10 7.66 -1.39
N PRO A 197 -27.33 7.21 -1.68
CA PRO A 197 -28.30 6.94 -0.63
C PRO A 197 -27.91 5.74 0.22
N SER A 198 -28.10 5.83 1.54
CA SER A 198 -27.96 4.70 2.43
C SER A 198 -29.27 3.91 2.51
N VAL A 199 -29.19 2.61 2.24
CA VAL A 199 -30.34 1.68 2.30
C VAL A 199 -30.22 0.81 3.54
N PRO A 200 -30.98 1.09 4.61
CA PRO A 200 -30.94 0.27 5.82
C PRO A 200 -31.33 -1.18 5.53
N GLY A 201 -30.58 -2.12 6.08
CA GLY A 201 -30.80 -3.54 5.87
C GLY A 201 -30.22 -4.10 4.56
N SER A 202 -29.51 -3.29 3.77
CA SER A 202 -28.74 -3.79 2.63
C SER A 202 -27.74 -4.87 3.09
N GLY A 203 -27.58 -5.91 2.26
CA GLY A 203 -26.54 -6.93 2.46
C GLY A 203 -25.12 -6.40 2.29
N ARG A 204 -24.95 -5.23 1.66
CA ARG A 204 -23.66 -4.56 1.47
C ARG A 204 -23.45 -3.50 2.51
N ARG A 205 -22.29 -3.57 3.21
CA ARG A 205 -21.95 -2.62 4.27
C ARG A 205 -20.75 -1.78 3.90
N VAL A 206 -20.85 -0.48 4.09
CA VAL A 206 -19.77 0.49 3.88
C VAL A 206 -19.59 1.31 5.15
N LEU A 207 -18.44 1.15 5.81
CA LEU A 207 -17.99 1.98 6.90
C LEU A 207 -16.91 2.92 6.39
N ALA A 208 -17.13 4.21 6.49
CA ALA A 208 -16.13 5.23 6.19
C ALA A 208 -15.92 6.13 7.42
N ARG A 209 -14.70 6.14 7.94
CA ARG A 209 -14.37 6.89 9.15
C ARG A 209 -13.16 7.77 8.97
N SER A 210 -13.28 9.02 9.41
CA SER A 210 -12.14 9.92 9.62
C SER A 210 -12.36 10.76 10.88
N LEU A 211 -11.41 10.75 11.81
CA LEU A 211 -11.56 11.52 13.05
C LEU A 211 -11.26 13.00 12.86
N ALA A 212 -10.19 13.35 12.16
CA ALA A 212 -9.77 14.74 11.94
C ALA A 212 -10.00 15.22 10.50
N GLY A 213 -10.05 14.31 9.52
CA GLY A 213 -10.19 14.63 8.11
C GLY A 213 -11.63 14.61 7.60
N ARG A 214 -11.73 14.70 6.26
CA ARG A 214 -13.00 14.67 5.54
C ARG A 214 -13.32 13.26 5.07
N VAL A 215 -14.60 12.87 5.13
CA VAL A 215 -15.13 11.68 4.47
C VAL A 215 -15.92 12.09 3.23
N ARG A 216 -15.62 11.49 2.09
CA ARG A 216 -16.33 11.71 0.83
C ARG A 216 -16.66 10.38 0.18
N ILE A 217 -17.96 10.15 -0.07
CA ILE A 217 -18.44 8.99 -0.79
C ILE A 217 -19.17 9.49 -2.04
N ARG A 218 -18.73 9.05 -3.21
CA ARG A 218 -19.25 9.46 -4.51
C ARG A 218 -19.75 8.26 -5.30
N ALA A 219 -20.74 8.49 -6.15
CA ALA A 219 -21.08 7.55 -7.19
C ALA A 219 -19.96 7.50 -8.24
N ALA A 220 -19.63 6.32 -8.71
CA ALA A 220 -18.79 6.17 -9.90
C ALA A 220 -19.57 6.74 -11.09
N SER A 221 -19.01 7.74 -11.76
CA SER A 221 -19.57 8.17 -13.04
C SER A 221 -19.55 7.01 -14.00
N PRO A 222 -20.66 6.70 -14.72
CA PRO A 222 -20.62 5.69 -15.75
C PRO A 222 -19.55 6.10 -16.76
N GLN A 223 -18.46 5.33 -16.84
CA GLN A 223 -17.46 5.52 -17.87
C GLN A 223 -18.14 5.23 -19.19
N GLY A 224 -18.44 6.28 -19.97
CA GLY A 224 -18.87 6.11 -21.34
C GLY A 224 -17.83 5.27 -22.09
N PRO A 225 -18.24 4.47 -23.08
CA PRO A 225 -17.33 3.62 -23.82
C PRO A 225 -16.14 4.46 -24.33
N VAL A 226 -14.93 4.08 -23.96
CA VAL A 226 -13.71 4.65 -24.56
C VAL A 226 -13.82 4.37 -26.06
N ARG A 227 -14.11 5.38 -26.85
CA ARG A 227 -14.03 5.28 -28.32
C ARG A 227 -12.54 5.20 -28.65
N ILE A 228 -12.13 4.01 -29.07
CA ILE A 228 -10.82 3.75 -29.70
C ILE A 228 -10.85 4.35 -31.10
#